data_e56cb5dc75d5b63f3acff44146f6a5a7
#
_entry.id   e56cb5dc75d5b63f3acff44146f6a5a7
#
_cell.length_a   1.000
_cell.length_b   1.000
_cell.length_c   1.000
_cell.angle_alpha   90.00
_cell.angle_beta   90.00
_cell.angle_gamma   90.00
#
_symmetry.space_group_name_H-M   'P 1'
#
loop_
_entity.id
_entity.type
_entity.pdbx_description
1 polymer ?
#
loop_
_entity_poly.entity_id
_entity_poly.type
_entity_poly.pdbx_seq_one_letter_code
_entity_poly.pdbx_strand_id
1 'polypeptide(L)'
;MILIASAAYVNSEFQVEFGRLPPSFLPIGNVRLYERQIQVLKHNFPAENIYLSLPDSYELPPKDARYLALNHVSILRSDEHLRLSDAIAYAVSKVNNASEGLRLLHGDTLLADIPTELDVIGVVETDNDYAWEIEKLGSHSEFVWCGYFSFSDVNLFKEKLISTQDGFVGAVRQYDRCLPMKRKDIGHWYDFGHINTYFQSRARMTTERAFNSLTIDDGCVRKTGRPFKKISAEANWFIKLPASLRSFCPQFIDAGNDANGHPYYSLEYLPLPPLNDVFVHGKNPIFFWDKIFKLCNNFLVRCHEQQFDGETVERIAMSAAKLAKEKTDARLQEFCKQADFIGYDLPMSLNGEQLPTLSFIIEHCLNEWEKSVPKPGIAHGDFCLSNILFDSRSDRIKVIDPRGLDASGDLTTVGDLRYDLAKLTHSVIGLYDHIVSGAFDVHMEMQYGVCVFKLDIPIDERIVAIQELFLNRTYIGDVRPHEVMPLTILLFFSMLPLHADNPRRQLGFFANALRLYAKFIKKDNKS
;
A
#
# COMPACT_ATOMS: atom_id res chain seq x y z
N MET A 1 31.30 2.35 -4.48
CA MET A 1 30.05 2.08 -5.21
C MET A 1 29.11 1.22 -4.39
N ILE A 2 27.81 1.34 -4.57
CA ILE A 2 26.80 0.56 -3.85
C ILE A 2 25.99 -0.25 -4.86
N LEU A 3 25.79 -1.56 -4.61
CA LEU A 3 24.97 -2.45 -5.41
C LEU A 3 23.82 -3.02 -4.57
N ILE A 4 22.58 -2.77 -4.98
CA ILE A 4 21.41 -3.50 -4.47
C ILE A 4 21.19 -4.70 -5.38
N ALA A 5 21.40 -5.92 -4.86
CA ALA A 5 21.31 -7.17 -5.62
C ALA A 5 19.87 -7.69 -5.67
N SER A 6 19.17 -7.43 -6.77
CA SER A 6 17.76 -7.79 -6.97
C SER A 6 17.49 -8.33 -8.38
N ALA A 7 18.44 -9.04 -8.97
CA ALA A 7 18.39 -9.52 -10.36
C ALA A 7 17.62 -10.84 -10.54
N ALA A 8 17.01 -11.38 -9.50
CA ALA A 8 16.13 -12.54 -9.56
C ALA A 8 14.70 -12.16 -9.17
N TYR A 9 13.76 -13.09 -9.34
CA TYR A 9 12.41 -12.94 -8.83
C TYR A 9 12.27 -13.59 -7.46
N VAL A 10 11.33 -13.09 -6.65
CA VAL A 10 10.97 -13.68 -5.36
C VAL A 10 10.52 -15.14 -5.53
N ASN A 11 10.60 -15.91 -4.46
CA ASN A 11 10.19 -17.31 -4.43
C ASN A 11 8.68 -17.50 -4.65
N SER A 12 8.23 -18.75 -4.78
CA SER A 12 6.83 -19.09 -5.08
C SER A 12 5.84 -18.61 -4.02
N GLU A 13 6.23 -18.56 -2.73
CA GLU A 13 5.36 -18.09 -1.66
C GLU A 13 4.98 -16.62 -1.85
N PHE A 14 5.96 -15.78 -2.13
CA PHE A 14 5.72 -14.36 -2.46
C PHE A 14 4.98 -14.17 -3.79
N GLN A 15 5.25 -15.03 -4.79
CA GLN A 15 4.57 -14.93 -6.08
C GLN A 15 3.06 -15.18 -5.98
N VAL A 16 2.63 -16.04 -5.04
CA VAL A 16 1.21 -16.26 -4.76
C VAL A 16 0.56 -14.99 -4.20
N GLU A 17 1.26 -14.25 -3.33
CA GLU A 17 0.73 -13.04 -2.70
C GLU A 17 0.80 -11.82 -3.64
N PHE A 18 1.93 -11.58 -4.29
CA PHE A 18 2.22 -10.33 -5.00
C PHE A 18 2.47 -10.49 -6.50
N GLY A 19 2.44 -11.71 -7.02
CA GLY A 19 2.89 -11.98 -8.38
C GLY A 19 4.42 -11.94 -8.51
N ARG A 20 4.90 -11.94 -9.73
CA ARG A 20 6.32 -12.07 -10.05
C ARG A 20 7.03 -10.72 -9.94
N LEU A 21 7.71 -10.48 -8.81
CA LEU A 21 8.43 -9.25 -8.48
C LEU A 21 9.91 -9.52 -8.18
N PRO A 22 10.84 -8.59 -8.50
CA PRO A 22 12.17 -8.61 -7.90
C PRO A 22 12.09 -8.35 -6.38
N PRO A 23 12.99 -8.90 -5.53
CA PRO A 23 12.93 -8.77 -4.09
C PRO A 23 12.83 -7.31 -3.60
N SER A 24 13.61 -6.40 -4.15
CA SER A 24 13.58 -4.97 -3.79
C SER A 24 12.28 -4.25 -4.19
N PHE A 25 11.41 -4.89 -4.97
CA PHE A 25 10.10 -4.36 -5.37
C PHE A 25 8.94 -4.85 -4.49
N LEU A 26 9.21 -5.65 -3.48
CA LEU A 26 8.20 -6.04 -2.50
C LEU A 26 7.58 -4.81 -1.82
N PRO A 27 6.24 -4.79 -1.62
CA PRO A 27 5.55 -3.67 -0.99
C PRO A 27 5.80 -3.65 0.53
N ILE A 28 6.15 -2.49 1.05
CA ILE A 28 6.25 -2.23 2.49
C ILE A 28 5.39 -1.02 2.86
N GLY A 29 4.10 -1.25 2.97
CA GLY A 29 3.09 -0.20 3.05
C GLY A 29 2.86 0.45 1.67
N ASN A 30 2.77 1.77 1.63
CA ASN A 30 2.47 2.52 0.39
C ASN A 30 3.69 2.72 -0.54
N VAL A 31 4.84 2.11 -0.23
CA VAL A 31 6.08 2.24 -0.99
C VAL A 31 6.70 0.87 -1.27
N ARG A 32 7.66 0.82 -2.18
CA ARG A 32 8.46 -0.38 -2.43
C ARG A 32 9.70 -0.42 -1.53
N LEU A 33 10.20 -1.62 -1.27
CA LEU A 33 11.39 -1.84 -0.43
C LEU A 33 12.61 -1.04 -0.93
N TYR A 34 12.86 -1.01 -2.25
CA TYR A 34 13.98 -0.25 -2.81
C TYR A 34 13.93 1.25 -2.48
N GLU A 35 12.75 1.85 -2.32
CA GLU A 35 12.61 3.26 -1.96
C GLU A 35 13.22 3.53 -0.56
N ARG A 36 12.99 2.62 0.39
CA ARG A 36 13.58 2.69 1.73
C ARG A 36 15.07 2.37 1.72
N GLN A 37 15.48 1.35 0.95
CA GLN A 37 16.89 1.02 0.78
C GLN A 37 17.68 2.23 0.25
N ILE A 38 17.20 2.88 -0.81
CA ILE A 38 17.85 4.07 -1.39
C ILE A 38 17.89 5.23 -0.39
N GLN A 39 16.82 5.47 0.38
CA GLN A 39 16.81 6.53 1.40
C GLN A 39 17.90 6.31 2.45
N VAL A 40 18.02 5.11 2.99
CA VAL A 40 19.05 4.77 4.00
C VAL A 40 20.45 4.82 3.40
N LEU A 41 20.66 4.27 2.20
CA LEU A 41 21.95 4.29 1.52
C LEU A 41 22.42 5.71 1.20
N LYS A 42 21.56 6.58 0.73
CA LYS A 42 21.90 7.99 0.46
C LYS A 42 22.19 8.79 1.73
N HIS A 43 21.49 8.48 2.80
CA HIS A 43 21.75 9.12 4.09
C HIS A 43 23.17 8.78 4.61
N ASN A 44 23.56 7.52 4.51
CA ASN A 44 24.85 7.05 5.01
C ASN A 44 26.01 7.31 4.01
N PHE A 45 25.74 7.31 2.70
CA PHE A 45 26.74 7.39 1.64
C PHE A 45 26.31 8.39 0.54
N PRO A 46 26.18 9.67 0.84
CA PRO A 46 25.62 10.68 -0.09
C PRO A 46 26.45 10.88 -1.37
N ALA A 47 27.73 10.56 -1.35
CA ALA A 47 28.64 10.70 -2.49
C ALA A 47 28.80 9.43 -3.34
N GLU A 48 28.29 8.29 -2.87
CA GLU A 48 28.46 7.03 -3.58
C GLU A 48 27.36 6.80 -4.62
N ASN A 49 27.75 6.26 -5.79
CA ASN A 49 26.82 5.87 -6.84
C ASN A 49 26.07 4.59 -6.44
N ILE A 50 24.74 4.60 -6.58
CA ILE A 50 23.88 3.46 -6.30
C ILE A 50 23.47 2.79 -7.61
N TYR A 51 23.63 1.48 -7.64
CA TYR A 51 23.21 0.60 -8.72
C TYR A 51 22.16 -0.37 -8.20
N LEU A 52 21.12 -0.61 -8.99
CA LEU A 52 20.07 -1.58 -8.71
C LEU A 52 20.09 -2.63 -9.80
N SER A 53 20.37 -3.90 -9.46
CA SER A 53 20.28 -4.97 -10.44
C SER A 53 18.85 -5.50 -10.54
N LEU A 54 18.39 -5.73 -11.78
CA LEU A 54 17.04 -6.23 -12.08
C LEU A 54 17.09 -7.33 -13.14
N PRO A 55 16.10 -8.25 -13.14
CA PRO A 55 15.95 -9.21 -14.23
C PRO A 55 15.73 -8.50 -15.57
N ASP A 56 16.28 -9.03 -16.66
CA ASP A 56 16.09 -8.50 -18.01
C ASP A 56 14.60 -8.43 -18.39
N SER A 57 13.83 -9.46 -18.02
CA SER A 57 12.40 -9.60 -18.33
C SER A 57 11.49 -8.71 -17.46
N TYR A 58 12.01 -8.01 -16.43
CA TYR A 58 11.17 -7.19 -15.56
C TYR A 58 10.84 -5.85 -16.19
N GLU A 59 9.58 -5.65 -16.52
CA GLU A 59 9.07 -4.36 -16.99
C GLU A 59 8.96 -3.38 -15.82
N LEU A 60 9.80 -2.35 -15.88
CA LEU A 60 9.85 -1.32 -14.84
C LEU A 60 8.65 -0.37 -14.97
N PRO A 61 7.77 -0.27 -13.95
CA PRO A 61 6.65 0.66 -14.00
C PRO A 61 7.11 2.12 -14.13
N PRO A 62 6.35 2.99 -14.82
CA PRO A 62 6.74 4.40 -15.05
C PRO A 62 7.02 5.18 -13.77
N LYS A 63 6.25 4.96 -12.70
CA LYS A 63 6.48 5.55 -11.38
C LYS A 63 7.88 5.19 -10.84
N ASP A 64 8.20 3.89 -10.90
CA ASP A 64 9.47 3.37 -10.37
C ASP A 64 10.65 3.88 -11.20
N ALA A 65 10.53 3.88 -12.53
CA ALA A 65 11.54 4.45 -13.42
C ALA A 65 11.83 5.91 -13.11
N ARG A 66 10.79 6.71 -12.89
CA ARG A 66 10.90 8.12 -12.52
C ARG A 66 11.57 8.31 -11.15
N TYR A 67 11.15 7.53 -10.14
CA TYR A 67 11.74 7.61 -8.80
C TYR A 67 13.24 7.29 -8.82
N LEU A 68 13.63 6.21 -9.53
CA LEU A 68 15.04 5.81 -9.67
C LEU A 68 15.86 6.89 -10.40
N ALA A 69 15.33 7.46 -11.48
CA ALA A 69 15.98 8.54 -12.22
C ALA A 69 16.18 9.81 -11.36
N LEU A 70 15.14 10.24 -10.64
CA LEU A 70 15.21 11.40 -9.73
C LEU A 70 16.21 11.18 -8.57
N ASN A 71 16.42 9.94 -8.21
CA ASN A 71 17.39 9.55 -7.19
C ASN A 71 18.77 9.17 -7.77
N HIS A 72 19.02 9.39 -9.04
CA HIS A 72 20.30 9.08 -9.71
C HIS A 72 20.75 7.62 -9.50
N VAL A 73 19.79 6.66 -9.49
CA VAL A 73 20.08 5.24 -9.36
C VAL A 73 20.22 4.63 -10.74
N SER A 74 21.36 3.98 -11.01
CA SER A 74 21.62 3.29 -12.27
C SER A 74 21.09 1.86 -12.23
N ILE A 75 20.36 1.46 -13.29
CA ILE A 75 19.80 0.11 -13.40
C ILE A 75 20.78 -0.79 -14.16
N LEU A 76 21.09 -1.95 -13.59
CA LEU A 76 21.87 -3.00 -14.22
C LEU A 76 20.94 -4.19 -14.51
N ARG A 77 20.87 -4.60 -15.77
CA ARG A 77 20.04 -5.71 -16.22
C ARG A 77 20.86 -6.98 -16.37
N SER A 78 20.31 -8.12 -15.96
CA SER A 78 20.92 -9.44 -16.17
C SER A 78 19.86 -10.53 -16.32
N ASP A 79 20.27 -11.66 -16.89
CA ASP A 79 19.42 -12.86 -16.99
C ASP A 79 18.98 -13.31 -15.59
N GLU A 80 17.67 -13.51 -15.43
CA GLU A 80 17.01 -13.92 -14.20
C GLU A 80 17.34 -15.35 -13.71
N HIS A 81 17.92 -16.17 -14.59
CA HIS A 81 18.33 -17.54 -14.27
C HIS A 81 19.76 -17.65 -13.75
N LEU A 82 20.51 -16.54 -13.74
CA LEU A 82 21.84 -16.51 -13.15
C LEU A 82 21.78 -16.80 -11.65
N ARG A 83 22.77 -17.55 -11.16
CA ARG A 83 22.97 -17.67 -9.72
C ARG A 83 23.35 -16.30 -9.13
N LEU A 84 23.11 -16.08 -7.85
CA LEU A 84 23.43 -14.83 -7.17
C LEU A 84 24.89 -14.39 -7.40
N SER A 85 25.85 -15.34 -7.29
CA SER A 85 27.28 -15.08 -7.55
C SER A 85 27.52 -14.54 -8.97
N ASP A 86 26.90 -15.18 -9.97
CA ASP A 86 27.12 -14.86 -11.38
C ASP A 86 26.47 -13.51 -11.74
N ALA A 87 25.28 -13.24 -11.20
CA ALA A 87 24.57 -11.96 -11.37
C ALA A 87 25.36 -10.79 -10.74
N ILE A 88 25.92 -10.98 -9.53
CA ILE A 88 26.77 -9.96 -8.90
C ILE A 88 28.07 -9.77 -9.69
N ALA A 89 28.76 -10.85 -10.10
CA ALA A 89 29.98 -10.75 -10.91
C ALA A 89 29.72 -10.00 -12.22
N TYR A 90 28.59 -10.28 -12.88
CA TYR A 90 28.17 -9.59 -14.09
C TYR A 90 27.91 -8.09 -13.79
N ALA A 91 27.14 -7.76 -12.76
CA ALA A 91 26.84 -6.38 -12.37
C ALA A 91 28.12 -5.59 -12.08
N VAL A 92 29.03 -6.14 -11.28
CA VAL A 92 30.32 -5.52 -10.96
C VAL A 92 31.17 -5.31 -12.23
N SER A 93 31.11 -6.22 -13.21
CA SER A 93 31.86 -6.09 -14.46
C SER A 93 31.37 -4.95 -15.37
N LYS A 94 30.13 -4.48 -15.22
CA LYS A 94 29.54 -3.41 -16.00
C LYS A 94 29.86 -2.01 -15.45
N VAL A 95 30.39 -1.92 -14.23
CA VAL A 95 30.71 -0.64 -13.59
C VAL A 95 32.22 -0.36 -13.69
N ASN A 96 32.57 0.74 -14.35
CA ASN A 96 33.97 1.08 -14.68
C ASN A 96 34.79 1.61 -13.48
N ASN A 97 34.21 1.83 -12.30
CA ASN A 97 34.88 2.46 -11.13
C ASN A 97 35.13 1.46 -10.01
N ALA A 98 35.76 0.33 -10.30
CA ALA A 98 36.08 -0.69 -9.29
C ALA A 98 37.14 -0.29 -8.26
N SER A 99 37.72 0.92 -8.34
CA SER A 99 38.83 1.35 -7.47
C SER A 99 38.41 1.89 -6.09
N GLU A 100 37.12 2.11 -5.84
CA GLU A 100 36.64 2.80 -4.61
C GLU A 100 35.98 1.86 -3.60
N GLY A 101 36.06 0.55 -3.79
CA GLY A 101 35.36 -0.44 -2.97
C GLY A 101 33.91 -0.69 -3.41
N LEU A 102 33.34 -1.79 -2.91
CA LEU A 102 31.98 -2.24 -3.18
C LEU A 102 31.21 -2.38 -1.86
N ARG A 103 30.02 -1.80 -1.78
CA ARG A 103 29.01 -2.10 -0.77
C ARG A 103 27.88 -2.88 -1.45
N LEU A 104 27.59 -4.04 -0.95
CA LEU A 104 26.56 -4.94 -1.48
C LEU A 104 25.43 -5.08 -0.47
N LEU A 105 24.21 -4.80 -0.90
CA LEU A 105 22.99 -5.01 -0.13
C LEU A 105 22.09 -5.98 -0.91
N HIS A 106 21.61 -7.04 -0.27
CA HIS A 106 20.62 -7.92 -0.86
C HIS A 106 19.29 -7.19 -1.08
N GLY A 107 18.59 -7.52 -2.16
CA GLY A 107 17.36 -6.87 -2.57
C GLY A 107 16.19 -7.03 -1.59
N ASP A 108 16.24 -8.05 -0.75
CA ASP A 108 15.24 -8.40 0.27
C ASP A 108 15.65 -7.96 1.70
N THR A 109 16.64 -7.10 1.83
CA THR A 109 17.19 -6.68 3.13
C THR A 109 17.02 -5.17 3.32
N LEU A 110 16.60 -4.74 4.51
CA LEU A 110 16.62 -3.35 4.93
C LEU A 110 17.32 -3.22 6.29
N LEU A 111 18.25 -2.28 6.35
CA LEU A 111 19.00 -1.94 7.56
C LEU A 111 18.69 -0.51 7.96
N ALA A 112 18.52 -0.23 9.25
CA ALA A 112 18.40 1.15 9.72
C ALA A 112 19.77 1.84 9.80
N ASP A 113 20.77 1.10 10.29
CA ASP A 113 22.15 1.57 10.44
C ASP A 113 23.08 0.72 9.58
N ILE A 114 23.91 1.37 8.75
CA ILE A 114 24.82 0.68 7.83
C ILE A 114 26.27 1.03 8.20
N PRO A 115 27.15 0.01 8.39
CA PRO A 115 28.57 0.25 8.66
C PRO A 115 29.25 1.04 7.52
N THR A 116 30.06 2.03 7.90
CA THR A 116 30.77 2.87 6.92
C THR A 116 32.09 2.28 6.47
N GLU A 117 32.68 1.39 7.28
CA GLU A 117 33.93 0.69 6.96
C GLU A 117 33.77 -0.23 5.74
N LEU A 118 34.88 -0.54 5.07
CA LEU A 118 34.96 -1.61 4.09
C LEU A 118 35.48 -2.90 4.75
N ASP A 119 35.39 -4.03 4.03
CA ASP A 119 35.71 -5.36 4.50
C ASP A 119 34.89 -5.76 5.74
N VAL A 120 33.56 -5.63 5.59
CA VAL A 120 32.57 -5.94 6.63
C VAL A 120 31.59 -6.98 6.13
N ILE A 121 31.26 -7.92 7.00
CA ILE A 121 30.08 -8.79 6.90
C ILE A 121 29.09 -8.31 7.97
N GLY A 122 27.90 -7.86 7.56
CA GLY A 122 26.81 -7.55 8.48
C GLY A 122 26.23 -8.85 9.05
N VAL A 123 26.16 -8.90 10.38
CA VAL A 123 25.60 -10.05 11.11
C VAL A 123 24.54 -9.58 12.09
N VAL A 124 23.63 -10.47 12.47
CA VAL A 124 22.56 -10.19 13.43
C VAL A 124 22.19 -11.45 14.20
N GLU A 125 21.79 -11.29 15.44
CA GLU A 125 21.19 -12.35 16.24
C GLU A 125 19.69 -12.48 15.87
N THR A 126 19.18 -13.71 15.68
CA THR A 126 17.78 -13.97 15.33
C THR A 126 17.29 -15.27 15.92
N ASP A 127 16.03 -15.31 16.32
CA ASP A 127 15.32 -16.50 16.79
C ASP A 127 14.61 -17.27 15.66
N ASN A 128 14.67 -16.77 14.42
CA ASN A 128 14.05 -17.43 13.28
C ASN A 128 14.93 -18.58 12.77
N ASP A 129 14.30 -19.69 12.45
CA ASP A 129 14.94 -20.92 11.97
C ASP A 129 14.88 -21.04 10.45
N TYR A 130 15.71 -20.26 9.75
CA TYR A 130 15.89 -20.34 8.30
C TYR A 130 17.34 -20.72 7.96
N ALA A 131 17.56 -21.22 6.75
CA ALA A 131 18.88 -21.66 6.27
C ALA A 131 19.79 -20.47 5.89
N TRP A 132 20.03 -19.57 6.84
CA TRP A 132 21.04 -18.52 6.71
C TRP A 132 22.45 -19.02 6.98
N GLU A 133 23.44 -18.29 6.48
CA GLU A 133 24.82 -18.55 6.84
C GLU A 133 25.09 -18.11 8.27
N ILE A 134 25.59 -19.02 9.10
CA ILE A 134 25.79 -18.83 10.54
C ILE A 134 27.25 -18.47 10.84
N GLU A 135 27.45 -17.46 11.67
CA GLU A 135 28.72 -17.08 12.28
C GLU A 135 28.66 -17.33 13.79
N LYS A 136 29.70 -17.99 14.32
CA LYS A 136 29.87 -18.17 15.77
C LYS A 136 30.78 -17.07 16.29
N LEU A 137 30.21 -16.10 17.01
CA LEU A 137 30.95 -15.02 17.67
C LEU A 137 30.97 -15.27 19.17
N GLY A 138 32.10 -15.82 19.67
CA GLY A 138 32.24 -16.20 21.08
C GLY A 138 31.69 -17.59 21.39
N SER A 139 31.45 -17.88 22.68
CA SER A 139 31.14 -19.24 23.16
C SER A 139 29.65 -19.61 23.12
N HIS A 140 28.72 -18.65 22.95
CA HIS A 140 27.29 -18.90 23.16
C HIS A 140 26.33 -18.17 22.20
N SER A 141 26.80 -17.27 21.32
CA SER A 141 25.91 -16.54 20.41
C SER A 141 26.13 -16.95 18.95
N GLU A 142 25.08 -17.39 18.30
CA GLU A 142 25.04 -17.64 16.86
C GLU A 142 24.44 -16.41 16.15
N PHE A 143 25.14 -15.90 15.17
CA PHE A 143 24.73 -14.78 14.34
C PHE A 143 24.50 -15.26 12.91
N VAL A 144 23.60 -14.64 12.21
CA VAL A 144 23.35 -14.91 10.78
C VAL A 144 23.80 -13.73 9.92
N TRP A 145 24.15 -13.99 8.67
CA TRP A 145 24.45 -12.95 7.70
C TRP A 145 23.19 -12.20 7.32
N CYS A 146 23.17 -10.87 7.55
CA CYS A 146 21.99 -10.05 7.34
C CYS A 146 21.81 -9.54 5.89
N GLY A 147 22.66 -9.96 4.95
CA GLY A 147 22.58 -9.56 3.54
C GLY A 147 23.28 -8.22 3.21
N TYR A 148 24.13 -7.70 4.13
CA TYR A 148 25.01 -6.57 3.85
C TYR A 148 26.48 -7.00 3.91
N PHE A 149 27.23 -6.58 2.86
CA PHE A 149 28.67 -6.86 2.71
C PHE A 149 29.38 -5.64 2.15
N SER A 150 30.64 -5.46 2.52
CA SER A 150 31.49 -4.46 1.88
C SER A 150 32.87 -5.01 1.62
N PHE A 151 33.47 -4.59 0.51
CA PHE A 151 34.74 -5.11 -0.01
C PHE A 151 35.62 -3.95 -0.44
N SER A 152 36.87 -3.90 0.04
CA SER A 152 37.85 -2.89 -0.39
C SER A 152 38.50 -3.26 -1.72
N ASP A 153 38.78 -4.54 -1.95
CA ASP A 153 39.32 -5.05 -3.22
C ASP A 153 38.24 -5.73 -4.07
N VAL A 154 37.64 -4.93 -4.94
CA VAL A 154 36.57 -5.39 -5.82
C VAL A 154 37.06 -6.40 -6.87
N ASN A 155 38.30 -6.29 -7.31
CA ASN A 155 38.86 -7.24 -8.29
C ASN A 155 39.09 -8.62 -7.67
N LEU A 156 39.65 -8.66 -6.45
CA LEU A 156 39.77 -9.88 -5.70
C LEU A 156 38.41 -10.55 -5.45
N PHE A 157 37.41 -9.76 -5.03
CA PHE A 157 36.07 -10.30 -4.81
C PHE A 157 35.43 -10.85 -6.11
N LYS A 158 35.59 -10.14 -7.23
CA LYS A 158 35.12 -10.61 -8.53
C LYS A 158 35.82 -11.91 -8.97
N GLU A 159 37.15 -12.04 -8.72
CA GLU A 159 37.89 -13.27 -8.98
C GLU A 159 37.29 -14.44 -8.18
N LYS A 160 36.98 -14.22 -6.88
CA LYS A 160 36.38 -15.27 -6.02
C LYS A 160 34.98 -15.65 -6.46
N LEU A 161 34.16 -14.68 -6.89
CA LEU A 161 32.81 -14.95 -7.44
C LEU A 161 32.86 -15.88 -8.67
N ILE A 162 33.85 -15.70 -9.53
CA ILE A 162 33.99 -16.49 -10.78
C ILE A 162 34.64 -17.85 -10.53
N SER A 163 35.62 -17.92 -9.61
CA SER A 163 36.44 -19.13 -9.41
C SER A 163 35.81 -20.17 -8.47
N THR A 164 34.89 -19.78 -7.60
CA THR A 164 34.28 -20.71 -6.64
C THR A 164 33.06 -21.45 -7.22
N GLN A 165 32.92 -22.73 -6.85
CA GLN A 165 31.73 -23.52 -7.14
C GLN A 165 30.66 -23.41 -6.02
N ASP A 166 31.06 -22.94 -4.84
CA ASP A 166 30.22 -22.87 -3.63
C ASP A 166 29.28 -21.63 -3.63
N GLY A 167 29.14 -20.97 -4.78
CA GLY A 167 28.24 -19.82 -4.95
C GLY A 167 28.70 -18.56 -4.18
N PHE A 168 27.76 -17.69 -3.84
CA PHE A 168 28.06 -16.41 -3.21
C PHE A 168 28.71 -16.55 -1.84
N VAL A 169 28.21 -17.43 -0.98
CA VAL A 169 28.78 -17.69 0.36
C VAL A 169 30.23 -18.15 0.26
N GLY A 170 30.49 -19.09 -0.64
CA GLY A 170 31.87 -19.57 -0.87
C GLY A 170 32.81 -18.46 -1.35
N ALA A 171 32.35 -17.57 -2.21
CA ALA A 171 33.12 -16.42 -2.69
C ALA A 171 33.48 -15.45 -1.54
N VAL A 172 32.51 -15.10 -0.70
CA VAL A 172 32.75 -14.25 0.48
C VAL A 172 33.73 -14.92 1.46
N ARG A 173 33.56 -16.22 1.75
CA ARG A 173 34.49 -16.98 2.61
C ARG A 173 35.91 -17.06 2.04
N GLN A 174 36.06 -17.18 0.71
CA GLN A 174 37.37 -17.16 0.06
C GLN A 174 38.01 -15.77 0.08
N TYR A 175 37.20 -14.70 -0.14
CA TYR A 175 37.68 -13.33 -0.02
C TYR A 175 38.17 -13.05 1.42
N ASP A 176 37.39 -13.42 2.43
CA ASP A 176 37.70 -13.24 3.85
C ASP A 176 39.02 -13.97 4.28
N ARG A 177 39.34 -15.11 3.67
CA ARG A 177 40.62 -15.79 3.88
C ARG A 177 41.82 -15.02 3.30
N CYS A 178 41.62 -14.30 2.21
CA CYS A 178 42.64 -13.49 1.56
C CYS A 178 42.77 -12.09 2.19
N LEU A 179 41.64 -11.48 2.49
CA LEU A 179 41.54 -10.17 3.10
C LEU A 179 40.48 -10.22 4.21
N PRO A 180 40.93 -10.28 5.50
CA PRO A 180 40.02 -10.53 6.62
C PRO A 180 38.92 -9.47 6.76
N MET A 181 37.67 -9.92 6.84
CA MET A 181 36.50 -9.09 6.99
C MET A 181 36.04 -9.03 8.45
N LYS A 182 35.61 -7.84 8.88
CA LYS A 182 35.03 -7.67 10.22
C LYS A 182 33.59 -8.13 10.23
N ARG A 183 33.19 -8.88 11.27
CA ARG A 183 31.78 -9.16 11.56
C ARG A 183 31.20 -8.00 12.35
N LYS A 184 30.21 -7.33 11.80
CA LYS A 184 29.60 -6.17 12.43
C LYS A 184 28.14 -6.50 12.77
N ASP A 185 27.83 -6.47 14.07
CA ASP A 185 26.45 -6.62 14.54
C ASP A 185 25.62 -5.42 14.09
N ILE A 186 24.47 -5.72 13.43
CA ILE A 186 23.51 -4.76 12.89
C ILE A 186 22.27 -4.79 13.78
N GLY A 187 22.13 -3.83 14.68
CA GLY A 187 21.08 -3.81 15.68
C GLY A 187 19.64 -3.74 15.12
N HIS A 188 19.43 -3.13 13.97
CA HIS A 188 18.11 -2.98 13.33
C HIS A 188 18.12 -3.52 11.91
N TRP A 189 17.79 -4.78 11.80
CA TRP A 189 17.65 -5.53 10.54
C TRP A 189 16.21 -5.93 10.31
N TYR A 190 15.76 -5.80 9.06
CA TYR A 190 14.46 -6.26 8.57
C TYR A 190 14.68 -7.19 7.37
N ASP A 191 14.35 -8.47 7.55
CA ASP A 191 14.37 -9.47 6.49
C ASP A 191 13.04 -9.50 5.74
N PHE A 192 13.12 -9.49 4.41
CA PHE A 192 11.98 -9.61 3.50
C PHE A 192 12.16 -10.79 2.52
N GLY A 193 13.15 -11.65 2.76
CA GLY A 193 13.46 -12.81 1.91
C GLY A 193 12.56 -14.01 2.14
N HIS A 194 11.89 -14.09 3.30
CA HIS A 194 10.97 -15.16 3.67
C HIS A 194 9.61 -14.60 4.05
N ILE A 195 8.52 -15.31 3.72
CA ILE A 195 7.17 -14.78 3.90
C ILE A 195 6.85 -14.45 5.37
N ASN A 196 7.31 -15.26 6.32
CA ASN A 196 7.05 -15.01 7.74
C ASN A 196 7.85 -13.79 8.24
N THR A 197 9.15 -13.71 7.93
CA THR A 197 10.00 -12.58 8.32
C THR A 197 9.58 -11.29 7.63
N TYR A 198 9.03 -11.37 6.41
CA TYR A 198 8.41 -10.25 5.72
C TYR A 198 7.26 -9.64 6.55
N PHE A 199 6.32 -10.47 7.02
CA PHE A 199 5.21 -9.98 7.85
C PHE A 199 5.66 -9.52 9.23
N GLN A 200 6.64 -10.20 9.86
CA GLN A 200 7.26 -9.76 11.11
C GLN A 200 7.97 -8.41 10.96
N SER A 201 8.73 -8.23 9.90
CA SER A 201 9.41 -6.97 9.58
C SER A 201 8.42 -5.84 9.34
N ARG A 202 7.34 -6.11 8.58
CA ARG A 202 6.25 -5.14 8.40
C ARG A 202 5.56 -4.76 9.71
N ALA A 203 5.28 -5.72 10.56
CA ALA A 203 4.67 -5.48 11.88
C ALA A 203 5.56 -4.54 12.71
N ARG A 204 6.87 -4.80 12.78
CA ARG A 204 7.84 -3.92 13.48
C ARG A 204 7.96 -2.53 12.86
N MET A 205 7.82 -2.41 11.53
CA MET A 205 7.84 -1.13 10.81
C MET A 205 6.50 -0.40 10.83
N THR A 206 5.46 -0.99 11.42
CA THR A 206 4.15 -0.33 11.51
C THR A 206 4.29 0.94 12.33
N THR A 207 4.07 2.07 11.66
CA THR A 207 4.20 3.38 12.27
C THR A 207 2.91 3.76 13.00
N GLU A 208 3.05 4.37 14.14
CA GLU A 208 1.98 5.08 14.81
C GLU A 208 1.48 6.20 13.89
N ARG A 209 0.20 6.15 13.56
CA ARG A 209 -0.43 7.29 12.87
C ARG A 209 -0.71 8.37 13.92
N ALA A 210 -0.66 9.63 13.49
CA ALA A 210 -0.84 10.80 14.36
C ALA A 210 -2.07 10.75 15.30
N PHE A 211 -3.06 9.92 14.99
CA PHE A 211 -4.32 9.82 15.75
C PHE A 211 -4.58 8.44 16.37
N ASN A 212 -3.87 7.39 15.95
CA ASN A 212 -4.07 6.03 16.45
C ASN A 212 -2.70 5.41 16.72
N SER A 213 -2.50 4.94 17.92
CA SER A 213 -1.40 4.08 18.29
C SER A 213 -1.80 2.63 18.00
N LEU A 214 -0.95 1.90 17.29
CA LEU A 214 -1.14 0.50 16.95
C LEU A 214 0.11 -0.26 17.36
N THR A 215 -0.07 -1.24 18.25
CA THR A 215 1.00 -2.13 18.66
C THR A 215 0.68 -3.55 18.21
N ILE A 216 1.71 -4.27 17.75
CA ILE A 216 1.62 -5.67 17.36
C ILE A 216 2.61 -6.43 18.23
N ASP A 217 2.09 -7.30 19.07
CA ASP A 217 2.86 -8.08 20.01
C ASP A 217 2.16 -9.42 20.28
N ASP A 218 2.95 -10.49 20.40
CA ASP A 218 2.48 -11.86 20.70
C ASP A 218 1.24 -12.29 19.89
N GLY A 219 1.26 -12.06 18.57
CA GLY A 219 0.15 -12.41 17.70
C GLY A 219 -1.13 -11.57 17.87
N CYS A 220 -1.05 -10.47 18.62
CA CYS A 220 -2.16 -9.59 18.93
C CYS A 220 -1.91 -8.18 18.37
N VAL A 221 -2.94 -7.58 17.77
CA VAL A 221 -2.96 -6.17 17.38
C VAL A 221 -3.79 -5.42 18.40
N ARG A 222 -3.18 -4.49 19.14
CA ARG A 222 -3.90 -3.56 20.01
C ARG A 222 -3.95 -2.18 19.36
N LYS A 223 -5.15 -1.63 19.24
CA LYS A 223 -5.38 -0.29 18.68
C LYS A 223 -5.96 0.64 19.75
N THR A 224 -5.36 1.82 19.86
CA THR A 224 -5.80 2.93 20.72
C THR A 224 -5.64 4.25 19.97
N GLY A 225 -5.92 5.38 20.59
CA GLY A 225 -5.66 6.69 19.99
C GLY A 225 -6.87 7.61 19.96
N ARG A 226 -6.72 8.76 19.30
CA ARG A 226 -7.77 9.78 19.19
C ARG A 226 -8.30 9.85 17.76
N PRO A 227 -9.58 10.19 17.57
CA PRO A 227 -10.60 10.49 18.59
C PRO A 227 -11.12 9.22 19.29
N PHE A 228 -11.26 9.24 20.61
CA PHE A 228 -11.67 8.09 21.43
C PHE A 228 -12.98 7.44 20.97
N LYS A 229 -13.96 8.27 20.54
CA LYS A 229 -15.24 7.78 20.02
C LYS A 229 -15.05 6.82 18.83
N LYS A 230 -14.03 7.06 17.98
CA LYS A 230 -13.72 6.19 16.83
C LYS A 230 -13.26 4.81 17.31
N ILE A 231 -12.34 4.73 18.26
CA ILE A 231 -11.84 3.47 18.81
C ILE A 231 -12.98 2.66 19.44
N SER A 232 -13.82 3.33 20.24
CA SER A 232 -15.01 2.70 20.85
C SER A 232 -16.02 2.21 19.80
N ALA A 233 -16.17 2.93 18.69
CA ALA A 233 -17.09 2.57 17.62
C ALA A 233 -16.59 1.34 16.82
N GLU A 234 -15.31 1.29 16.50
CA GLU A 234 -14.68 0.13 15.86
C GLU A 234 -14.82 -1.10 16.77
N ALA A 235 -14.50 -1.00 18.05
CA ALA A 235 -14.68 -2.08 19.02
C ALA A 235 -16.14 -2.57 19.10
N ASN A 236 -17.10 -1.63 19.21
CA ASN A 236 -18.53 -1.96 19.26
C ASN A 236 -19.00 -2.69 17.99
N TRP A 237 -18.46 -2.34 16.82
CA TRP A 237 -18.78 -3.01 15.57
C TRP A 237 -18.38 -4.49 15.63
N PHE A 238 -17.14 -4.82 16.03
CA PHE A 238 -16.68 -6.20 16.17
C PHE A 238 -17.49 -6.99 17.21
N ILE A 239 -17.79 -6.39 18.35
CA ILE A 239 -18.56 -7.02 19.43
C ILE A 239 -19.98 -7.40 18.96
N LYS A 240 -20.64 -6.48 18.23
CA LYS A 240 -22.03 -6.66 17.77
C LYS A 240 -22.17 -7.40 16.45
N LEU A 241 -21.05 -7.80 15.83
CA LEU A 241 -21.09 -8.48 14.54
C LEU A 241 -21.83 -9.83 14.63
N PRO A 242 -22.82 -10.10 13.74
CA PRO A 242 -23.49 -11.40 13.66
C PRO A 242 -22.51 -12.56 13.46
N ALA A 243 -22.80 -13.71 14.03
CA ALA A 243 -21.93 -14.90 13.94
C ALA A 243 -21.59 -15.30 12.50
N SER A 244 -22.54 -15.12 11.56
CA SER A 244 -22.38 -15.40 10.13
C SER A 244 -21.29 -14.54 9.44
N LEU A 245 -20.97 -13.37 10.00
CA LEU A 245 -19.98 -12.45 9.46
C LEU A 245 -18.62 -12.52 10.16
N ARG A 246 -18.52 -13.15 11.33
CA ARG A 246 -17.25 -13.21 12.10
C ARG A 246 -16.13 -13.91 11.35
N SER A 247 -16.42 -14.82 10.45
CA SER A 247 -15.41 -15.49 9.62
C SER A 247 -14.70 -14.55 8.65
N PHE A 248 -15.27 -13.37 8.38
CA PHE A 248 -14.66 -12.32 7.55
C PHE A 248 -13.76 -11.35 8.34
N CYS A 249 -13.62 -11.52 9.64
CA CYS A 249 -12.83 -10.62 10.49
C CYS A 249 -11.70 -11.40 11.18
N PRO A 250 -10.65 -10.68 11.67
CA PRO A 250 -9.79 -11.22 12.70
C PRO A 250 -10.60 -11.60 13.94
N GLN A 251 -10.10 -12.52 14.75
CA GLN A 251 -10.73 -12.83 16.02
C GLN A 251 -10.68 -11.58 16.92
N PHE A 252 -11.84 -11.16 17.44
CA PHE A 252 -11.91 -10.13 18.46
C PHE A 252 -11.46 -10.74 19.81
N ILE A 253 -10.47 -10.12 20.45
CA ILE A 253 -9.89 -10.60 21.71
C ILE A 253 -10.51 -9.88 22.88
N ASP A 254 -10.32 -8.56 22.98
CA ASP A 254 -10.87 -7.74 24.06
C ASP A 254 -11.05 -6.28 23.66
N ALA A 255 -11.74 -5.52 24.50
CA ALA A 255 -11.79 -4.07 24.46
C ALA A 255 -11.96 -3.52 25.87
N GLY A 256 -11.44 -2.33 26.13
CA GLY A 256 -11.51 -1.69 27.44
C GLY A 256 -10.91 -0.29 27.42
N ASN A 257 -10.51 0.16 28.59
CA ASN A 257 -9.73 1.38 28.76
C ASN A 257 -8.34 1.03 29.32
N ASP A 258 -7.31 1.71 28.82
CA ASP A 258 -5.95 1.60 29.36
C ASP A 258 -5.82 2.26 30.75
N ALA A 259 -4.63 2.23 31.34
CA ALA A 259 -4.34 2.83 32.64
C ALA A 259 -4.60 4.36 32.70
N ASN A 260 -4.64 5.03 31.54
CA ASN A 260 -4.93 6.46 31.41
C ASN A 260 -6.41 6.74 31.11
N GLY A 261 -7.25 5.69 31.06
CA GLY A 261 -8.66 5.81 30.72
C GLY A 261 -8.94 5.94 29.22
N HIS A 262 -7.95 5.69 28.36
CA HIS A 262 -8.14 5.75 26.91
C HIS A 262 -8.69 4.43 26.37
N PRO A 263 -9.71 4.46 25.50
CA PRO A 263 -10.29 3.25 24.95
C PRO A 263 -9.29 2.53 24.03
N TYR A 264 -9.31 1.22 24.10
CA TYR A 264 -8.60 0.33 23.19
C TYR A 264 -9.46 -0.86 22.80
N TYR A 265 -9.04 -1.55 21.74
CA TYR A 265 -9.47 -2.90 21.44
C TYR A 265 -8.30 -3.73 20.90
N SER A 266 -8.43 -5.05 21.01
CA SER A 266 -7.42 -6.01 20.56
C SER A 266 -8.02 -7.04 19.62
N LEU A 267 -7.31 -7.32 18.54
CA LEU A 267 -7.64 -8.33 17.54
C LEU A 267 -6.48 -9.31 17.37
N GLU A 268 -6.78 -10.49 16.88
CA GLU A 268 -5.78 -11.40 16.32
C GLU A 268 -4.94 -10.70 15.24
N TYR A 269 -3.62 -10.82 15.31
CA TYR A 269 -2.75 -10.39 14.22
C TYR A 269 -2.81 -11.38 13.07
N LEU A 270 -3.14 -10.90 11.88
CA LEU A 270 -3.17 -11.70 10.66
C LEU A 270 -1.99 -11.28 9.77
N PRO A 271 -1.00 -12.17 9.56
CA PRO A 271 0.13 -11.92 8.64
C PRO A 271 -0.33 -12.08 7.18
N LEU A 272 -1.20 -11.19 6.72
CA LEU A 272 -1.82 -11.20 5.40
C LEU A 272 -1.60 -9.87 4.68
N PRO A 273 -1.43 -9.89 3.34
CA PRO A 273 -1.29 -8.67 2.58
C PRO A 273 -2.62 -7.91 2.48
N PRO A 274 -2.64 -6.60 2.69
CA PRO A 274 -3.79 -5.78 2.34
C PRO A 274 -3.88 -5.62 0.82
N LEU A 275 -5.10 -5.62 0.30
CA LEU A 275 -5.34 -5.62 -1.15
C LEU A 275 -4.86 -4.36 -1.87
N ASN A 276 -4.73 -3.23 -1.19
CA ASN A 276 -4.14 -2.03 -1.80
C ASN A 276 -2.67 -2.24 -2.19
N ASP A 277 -1.88 -2.93 -1.36
CA ASP A 277 -0.48 -3.26 -1.68
C ASP A 277 -0.39 -4.17 -2.90
N VAL A 278 -1.29 -5.16 -2.98
CA VAL A 278 -1.39 -6.09 -4.11
C VAL A 278 -1.86 -5.36 -5.38
N PHE A 279 -2.79 -4.42 -5.26
CA PHE A 279 -3.33 -3.67 -6.39
C PHE A 279 -2.31 -2.71 -7.00
N VAL A 280 -1.63 -1.92 -6.16
CA VAL A 280 -0.68 -0.89 -6.60
C VAL A 280 0.67 -1.47 -7.00
N HIS A 281 1.16 -2.44 -6.22
CA HIS A 281 2.54 -2.93 -6.33
C HIS A 281 2.65 -4.35 -6.90
N GLY A 282 1.60 -5.16 -6.78
CA GLY A 282 1.60 -6.54 -7.23
C GLY A 282 1.53 -6.68 -8.75
N LYS A 283 1.83 -7.89 -9.21
CA LYS A 283 1.73 -8.32 -10.62
C LYS A 283 0.82 -9.55 -10.78
N ASN A 284 -0.16 -9.68 -9.88
CA ASN A 284 -1.13 -10.77 -9.91
C ASN A 284 -1.99 -10.70 -11.19
N PRO A 285 -2.31 -11.85 -11.83
CA PRO A 285 -3.05 -11.91 -13.08
C PRO A 285 -4.53 -11.54 -12.92
N ILE A 286 -5.23 -11.33 -14.04
CA ILE A 286 -6.65 -10.89 -14.04
C ILE A 286 -7.57 -11.89 -13.32
N PHE A 287 -7.34 -13.20 -13.46
CA PHE A 287 -8.18 -14.22 -12.79
C PHE A 287 -8.07 -14.16 -11.25
N PHE A 288 -6.94 -13.68 -10.71
CA PHE A 288 -6.79 -13.42 -9.28
C PHE A 288 -7.80 -12.33 -8.85
N TRP A 289 -7.88 -11.22 -9.60
CA TRP A 289 -8.79 -10.12 -9.31
C TRP A 289 -10.26 -10.50 -9.50
N ASP A 290 -10.56 -11.38 -10.46
CA ASP A 290 -11.92 -11.97 -10.59
C ASP A 290 -12.34 -12.71 -9.32
N LYS A 291 -11.42 -13.50 -8.74
CA LYS A 291 -11.63 -14.17 -7.46
C LYS A 291 -11.81 -13.16 -6.32
N ILE A 292 -10.95 -12.16 -6.21
CA ILE A 292 -11.04 -11.12 -5.17
C ILE A 292 -12.40 -10.42 -5.22
N PHE A 293 -12.86 -9.99 -6.39
CA PHE A 293 -14.16 -9.32 -6.52
C PHE A 293 -15.34 -10.22 -6.21
N LYS A 294 -15.25 -11.54 -6.49
CA LYS A 294 -16.24 -12.53 -6.03
C LYS A 294 -16.28 -12.61 -4.51
N LEU A 295 -15.13 -12.64 -3.85
CA LEU A 295 -15.03 -12.70 -2.39
C LEU A 295 -15.56 -11.41 -1.74
N CYS A 296 -15.22 -10.24 -2.28
CA CYS A 296 -15.77 -8.96 -1.84
C CYS A 296 -17.29 -8.91 -1.98
N ASN A 297 -17.82 -9.36 -3.12
CA ASN A 297 -19.27 -9.43 -3.32
C ASN A 297 -19.95 -10.41 -2.36
N ASN A 298 -19.34 -11.56 -2.10
CA ASN A 298 -19.88 -12.53 -1.11
C ASN A 298 -19.99 -11.88 0.28
N PHE A 299 -18.98 -11.12 0.72
CA PHE A 299 -19.06 -10.37 1.97
C PHE A 299 -20.25 -9.40 1.97
N LEU A 300 -20.38 -8.56 0.94
CA LEU A 300 -21.45 -7.57 0.82
C LEU A 300 -22.84 -8.22 0.77
N VAL A 301 -23.00 -9.33 0.07
CA VAL A 301 -24.25 -10.11 0.03
C VAL A 301 -24.60 -10.65 1.41
N ARG A 302 -23.62 -11.23 2.14
CA ARG A 302 -23.83 -11.70 3.52
C ARG A 302 -24.20 -10.57 4.48
N CYS A 303 -23.65 -9.38 4.28
CA CYS A 303 -24.03 -8.19 5.03
C CYS A 303 -25.48 -7.75 4.73
N HIS A 304 -25.94 -7.94 3.48
CA HIS A 304 -27.30 -7.60 3.05
C HIS A 304 -28.37 -8.62 3.48
N GLU A 305 -27.99 -9.88 3.70
CA GLU A 305 -28.94 -10.94 4.11
C GLU A 305 -29.60 -10.69 5.48
N GLN A 306 -29.13 -9.71 6.24
CA GLN A 306 -29.73 -9.33 7.52
C GLN A 306 -31.07 -8.61 7.26
N GLN A 307 -32.11 -9.06 7.96
CA GLN A 307 -33.45 -8.44 7.86
C GLN A 307 -33.58 -7.28 8.84
N PHE A 308 -34.20 -6.20 8.37
CA PHE A 308 -34.49 -5.02 9.16
C PHE A 308 -35.98 -4.67 9.02
N ASP A 309 -36.55 -4.06 10.07
CA ASP A 309 -37.88 -3.47 9.99
C ASP A 309 -37.90 -2.19 9.11
N GLY A 310 -39.07 -1.77 8.71
CA GLY A 310 -39.25 -0.61 7.82
C GLY A 310 -38.68 0.69 8.40
N GLU A 311 -38.82 0.93 9.71
CA GLU A 311 -38.31 2.10 10.40
C GLU A 311 -36.78 2.15 10.36
N THR A 312 -36.12 1.01 10.57
CA THR A 312 -34.67 0.89 10.44
C THR A 312 -34.20 1.14 9.02
N VAL A 313 -34.91 0.63 7.99
CA VAL A 313 -34.58 0.87 6.59
C VAL A 313 -34.67 2.36 6.23
N GLU A 314 -35.75 3.04 6.64
CA GLU A 314 -35.90 4.49 6.42
C GLU A 314 -34.79 5.29 7.12
N ARG A 315 -34.46 4.96 8.36
CA ARG A 315 -33.37 5.59 9.10
C ARG A 315 -32.00 5.40 8.41
N ILE A 316 -31.73 4.21 7.87
CA ILE A 316 -30.52 3.94 7.09
C ILE A 316 -30.47 4.82 5.84
N ALA A 317 -31.56 4.92 5.09
CA ALA A 317 -31.64 5.74 3.89
C ALA A 317 -31.40 7.23 4.20
N MET A 318 -32.05 7.75 5.24
CA MET A 318 -31.85 9.14 5.70
C MET A 318 -30.42 9.40 6.16
N SER A 319 -29.82 8.48 6.91
CA SER A 319 -28.43 8.58 7.34
C SER A 319 -27.45 8.56 6.18
N ALA A 320 -27.69 7.75 5.15
CA ALA A 320 -26.85 7.69 3.96
C ALA A 320 -26.90 9.00 3.15
N ALA A 321 -28.11 9.57 2.94
CA ALA A 321 -28.29 10.85 2.27
C ALA A 321 -27.61 12.00 3.05
N LYS A 322 -27.80 12.03 4.37
CA LYS A 322 -27.16 12.99 5.26
C LYS A 322 -25.63 12.89 5.21
N LEU A 323 -25.10 11.66 5.24
CA LEU A 323 -23.68 11.41 5.16
C LEU A 323 -23.07 11.89 3.84
N ALA A 324 -23.76 11.66 2.72
CA ALA A 324 -23.31 12.10 1.42
C ALA A 324 -23.28 13.62 1.31
N LYS A 325 -24.32 14.32 1.78
CA LYS A 325 -24.48 15.77 1.65
C LYS A 325 -23.70 16.55 2.72
N GLU A 326 -24.10 16.41 3.98
CA GLU A 326 -23.57 17.26 5.07
C GLU A 326 -22.08 17.08 5.28
N LYS A 327 -21.59 15.84 5.16
CA LYS A 327 -20.16 15.56 5.31
C LYS A 327 -19.35 16.12 4.14
N THR A 328 -19.88 16.06 2.91
CA THR A 328 -19.21 16.64 1.75
C THR A 328 -19.16 18.15 1.85
N ASP A 329 -20.30 18.80 2.18
CA ASP A 329 -20.37 20.25 2.31
C ASP A 329 -19.45 20.78 3.41
N ALA A 330 -19.51 20.21 4.61
CA ALA A 330 -18.69 20.64 5.74
C ALA A 330 -17.18 20.51 5.44
N ARG A 331 -16.77 19.39 4.83
CA ARG A 331 -15.35 19.15 4.52
C ARG A 331 -14.84 19.96 3.34
N LEU A 332 -15.68 20.23 2.36
CA LEU A 332 -15.31 21.13 1.27
C LEU A 332 -15.16 22.56 1.74
N GLN A 333 -16.06 23.05 2.62
CA GLN A 333 -15.90 24.36 3.23
C GLN A 333 -14.59 24.45 4.04
N GLU A 334 -14.27 23.40 4.78
CA GLU A 334 -12.99 23.29 5.50
C GLU A 334 -11.79 23.33 4.54
N PHE A 335 -11.83 22.56 3.45
CA PHE A 335 -10.77 22.55 2.43
C PHE A 335 -10.60 23.91 1.76
N CYS A 336 -11.70 24.52 1.27
CA CYS A 336 -11.65 25.84 0.63
C CYS A 336 -11.02 26.90 1.55
N LYS A 337 -11.35 26.83 2.85
CA LYS A 337 -10.79 27.74 3.86
C LYS A 337 -9.31 27.48 4.14
N GLN A 338 -8.90 26.19 4.26
CA GLN A 338 -7.51 25.81 4.56
C GLN A 338 -6.56 26.05 3.37
N ALA A 339 -7.03 25.85 2.15
CA ALA A 339 -6.22 25.93 0.93
C ALA A 339 -6.35 27.26 0.20
N ASP A 340 -7.07 28.26 0.77
CA ASP A 340 -7.44 29.53 0.08
C ASP A 340 -8.00 29.30 -1.33
N PHE A 341 -8.78 28.20 -1.50
CA PHE A 341 -9.30 27.80 -2.78
C PHE A 341 -10.51 28.66 -3.17
N ILE A 342 -10.31 29.53 -4.15
CA ILE A 342 -11.33 30.48 -4.65
C ILE A 342 -12.13 29.95 -5.84
N GLY A 343 -11.83 28.74 -6.31
CA GLY A 343 -12.40 28.17 -7.55
C GLY A 343 -13.77 27.48 -7.40
N TYR A 344 -14.46 27.59 -6.25
CA TYR A 344 -15.70 26.85 -5.99
C TYR A 344 -16.79 27.10 -7.04
N ASP A 345 -17.00 28.36 -7.41
CA ASP A 345 -17.99 28.76 -8.40
C ASP A 345 -17.39 29.15 -9.75
N LEU A 346 -16.13 28.81 -10.00
CA LEU A 346 -15.49 29.04 -11.29
C LEU A 346 -15.63 27.81 -12.20
N PRO A 347 -15.72 27.99 -13.53
CA PRO A 347 -15.62 26.90 -14.48
C PRO A 347 -14.29 26.15 -14.31
N MET A 348 -14.32 24.87 -14.58
CA MET A 348 -13.13 24.01 -14.47
C MET A 348 -12.77 23.42 -15.83
N SER A 349 -11.50 23.05 -15.96
CA SER A 349 -11.01 22.26 -17.09
C SER A 349 -10.07 21.18 -16.58
N LEU A 350 -10.19 19.98 -17.11
CA LEU A 350 -9.28 18.87 -16.81
C LEU A 350 -8.72 18.30 -18.12
N ASN A 351 -7.39 18.31 -18.24
CA ASN A 351 -6.68 17.81 -19.43
C ASN A 351 -7.24 18.36 -20.76
N GLY A 352 -7.69 19.62 -20.76
CA GLY A 352 -8.29 20.30 -21.91
C GLY A 352 -9.80 20.10 -22.06
N GLU A 353 -10.44 19.23 -21.29
CA GLU A 353 -11.90 19.07 -21.27
C GLU A 353 -12.55 20.09 -20.34
N GLN A 354 -13.54 20.83 -20.85
CA GLN A 354 -14.30 21.81 -20.06
C GLN A 354 -15.32 21.12 -19.14
N LEU A 355 -15.34 21.53 -17.90
CA LEU A 355 -16.21 21.01 -16.85
C LEU A 355 -17.01 22.15 -16.20
N PRO A 356 -18.18 21.86 -15.61
CA PRO A 356 -18.95 22.86 -14.87
C PRO A 356 -18.24 23.26 -13.57
N THR A 357 -18.86 24.15 -12.81
CA THR A 357 -18.37 24.59 -11.49
C THR A 357 -18.40 23.43 -10.49
N LEU A 358 -17.60 23.54 -9.42
CA LEU A 358 -17.60 22.53 -8.35
C LEU A 358 -18.97 22.41 -7.69
N SER A 359 -19.65 23.55 -7.44
CA SER A 359 -21.01 23.59 -6.90
C SER A 359 -21.99 22.77 -7.75
N PHE A 360 -21.96 22.95 -9.08
CA PHE A 360 -22.79 22.16 -9.99
C PHE A 360 -22.44 20.66 -9.96
N ILE A 361 -21.14 20.31 -9.96
CA ILE A 361 -20.71 18.89 -9.93
C ILE A 361 -21.22 18.20 -8.66
N ILE A 362 -21.15 18.86 -7.51
CA ILE A 362 -21.60 18.31 -6.24
C ILE A 362 -23.13 18.12 -6.26
N GLU A 363 -23.88 19.15 -6.64
CA GLU A 363 -25.34 19.07 -6.73
C GLU A 363 -25.78 17.96 -7.69
N HIS A 364 -25.15 17.87 -8.85
CA HIS A 364 -25.43 16.82 -9.83
C HIS A 364 -25.16 15.42 -9.25
N CYS A 365 -24.02 15.22 -8.59
CA CYS A 365 -23.70 13.94 -7.96
C CYS A 365 -24.68 13.58 -6.82
N LEU A 366 -25.12 14.54 -6.02
CA LEU A 366 -26.13 14.31 -4.97
C LEU A 366 -27.47 13.90 -5.58
N ASN A 367 -27.94 14.61 -6.61
CA ASN A 367 -29.18 14.30 -7.31
C ASN A 367 -29.15 12.91 -7.97
N GLU A 368 -28.02 12.53 -8.59
CA GLU A 368 -27.87 11.17 -9.16
C GLU A 368 -27.82 10.08 -8.07
N TRP A 369 -27.15 10.33 -6.95
CA TRP A 369 -27.09 9.40 -5.82
C TRP A 369 -28.49 9.12 -5.23
N GLU A 370 -29.33 10.14 -5.08
CA GLU A 370 -30.67 10.02 -4.50
C GLU A 370 -31.65 9.19 -5.36
N LYS A 371 -31.38 9.03 -6.67
CA LYS A 371 -32.22 8.22 -7.56
C LYS A 371 -32.11 6.71 -7.34
N SER A 372 -31.03 6.25 -6.76
CA SER A 372 -30.77 4.81 -6.58
C SER A 372 -31.36 4.28 -5.27
N VAL A 373 -31.82 3.01 -5.28
CA VAL A 373 -32.49 2.38 -4.13
C VAL A 373 -31.50 2.00 -3.05
N PRO A 374 -31.69 2.39 -1.78
CA PRO A 374 -30.83 1.99 -0.66
C PRO A 374 -30.73 0.48 -0.49
N LYS A 375 -29.57 0.01 -0.07
CA LYS A 375 -29.28 -1.41 0.22
C LYS A 375 -28.90 -1.55 1.71
N PRO A 376 -29.89 -1.69 2.61
CA PRO A 376 -29.63 -1.80 4.04
C PRO A 376 -28.84 -3.10 4.36
N GLY A 377 -27.93 -3.01 5.33
CA GLY A 377 -27.14 -4.16 5.76
C GLY A 377 -26.25 -3.84 6.95
N ILE A 378 -25.45 -4.84 7.35
CA ILE A 378 -24.34 -4.62 8.28
C ILE A 378 -23.21 -3.92 7.52
N ALA A 379 -23.09 -2.62 7.70
CA ALA A 379 -22.13 -1.82 6.95
C ALA A 379 -20.74 -1.83 7.61
N HIS A 380 -19.71 -2.04 6.83
CA HIS A 380 -18.33 -1.82 7.22
C HIS A 380 -18.03 -0.31 7.35
N GLY A 381 -18.57 0.48 6.43
CA GLY A 381 -18.46 1.94 6.39
C GLY A 381 -17.10 2.46 5.90
N ASP A 382 -16.12 1.58 5.68
CA ASP A 382 -14.83 1.91 5.07
C ASP A 382 -14.24 0.72 4.29
N PHE A 383 -15.04 0.09 3.44
CA PHE A 383 -14.72 -1.12 2.68
C PHE A 383 -13.85 -0.80 1.45
N CYS A 384 -12.65 -0.27 1.68
CA CYS A 384 -11.63 0.01 0.66
C CYS A 384 -10.53 -1.06 0.66
N LEU A 385 -9.73 -1.13 -0.39
CA LEU A 385 -8.71 -2.19 -0.54
C LEU A 385 -7.69 -2.22 0.59
N SER A 386 -7.38 -1.09 1.23
CA SER A 386 -6.46 -1.04 2.37
C SER A 386 -7.00 -1.72 3.65
N ASN A 387 -8.33 -1.86 3.75
CA ASN A 387 -9.02 -2.47 4.88
C ASN A 387 -9.49 -3.90 4.58
N ILE A 388 -9.04 -4.47 3.46
CA ILE A 388 -9.34 -5.84 3.05
C ILE A 388 -8.02 -6.60 2.94
N LEU A 389 -7.83 -7.60 3.80
CA LEU A 389 -6.69 -8.51 3.75
C LEU A 389 -7.08 -9.76 2.96
N PHE A 390 -6.14 -10.34 2.23
CA PHE A 390 -6.37 -11.56 1.48
C PHE A 390 -5.57 -12.73 2.05
N ASP A 391 -6.25 -13.80 2.40
CA ASP A 391 -5.67 -15.07 2.77
C ASP A 391 -5.63 -16.00 1.55
N SER A 392 -4.48 -16.08 0.92
CA SER A 392 -4.25 -16.89 -0.28
C SER A 392 -4.32 -18.38 -0.01
N ARG A 393 -4.10 -18.82 1.24
CA ARG A 393 -4.11 -20.24 1.63
C ARG A 393 -5.51 -20.79 1.83
N SER A 394 -6.42 -19.95 2.36
CA SER A 394 -7.82 -20.33 2.59
C SER A 394 -8.79 -19.78 1.55
N ASP A 395 -8.31 -19.00 0.57
CA ASP A 395 -9.10 -18.28 -0.43
C ASP A 395 -10.22 -17.43 0.21
N ARG A 396 -9.85 -16.60 1.20
CA ARG A 396 -10.78 -15.76 1.95
C ARG A 396 -10.26 -14.32 2.06
N ILE A 397 -11.20 -13.41 2.24
CA ILE A 397 -10.88 -12.05 2.67
C ILE A 397 -11.13 -11.88 4.16
N LYS A 398 -10.38 -10.97 4.77
CA LYS A 398 -10.58 -10.48 6.13
C LYS A 398 -10.71 -8.97 6.09
N VAL A 399 -11.69 -8.43 6.80
CA VAL A 399 -11.93 -6.99 6.87
C VAL A 399 -11.52 -6.43 8.23
N ILE A 400 -10.91 -5.25 8.20
CA ILE A 400 -10.38 -4.56 9.37
C ILE A 400 -10.79 -3.07 9.33
N ASP A 401 -10.67 -2.36 10.43
CA ASP A 401 -10.92 -0.91 10.53
C ASP A 401 -12.34 -0.48 10.10
N PRO A 402 -13.41 -1.11 10.61
CA PRO A 402 -14.78 -0.68 10.32
C PRO A 402 -15.05 0.71 10.90
N ARG A 403 -15.98 1.44 10.32
CA ARG A 403 -16.33 2.79 10.79
C ARG A 403 -17.06 2.78 12.15
N GLY A 404 -18.08 1.94 12.30
CA GLY A 404 -18.88 1.82 13.51
C GLY A 404 -19.73 3.05 13.91
N LEU A 405 -19.81 4.09 13.08
CA LEU A 405 -20.53 5.35 13.33
C LEU A 405 -21.46 5.71 12.16
N ASP A 406 -22.65 6.20 12.48
CA ASP A 406 -23.58 6.79 11.52
C ASP A 406 -23.25 8.26 11.16
N ALA A 407 -24.13 8.92 10.40
CA ALA A 407 -23.97 10.31 9.99
C ALA A 407 -24.04 11.32 11.16
N SER A 408 -24.73 10.97 12.23
CA SER A 408 -24.83 11.79 13.45
C SER A 408 -23.68 11.52 14.43
N GLY A 409 -22.83 10.55 14.10
CA GLY A 409 -21.74 10.11 14.94
C GLY A 409 -22.17 9.14 16.05
N ASP A 410 -23.34 8.53 15.97
CA ASP A 410 -23.80 7.53 16.91
C ASP A 410 -23.30 6.14 16.54
N LEU A 411 -23.12 5.28 17.59
CA LEU A 411 -22.64 3.92 17.39
C LEU A 411 -23.63 3.10 16.58
N THR A 412 -23.19 2.51 15.49
CA THR A 412 -24.01 1.67 14.62
C THR A 412 -23.20 0.54 13.98
N THR A 413 -23.86 -0.56 13.68
CA THR A 413 -23.34 -1.61 12.79
C THR A 413 -24.09 -1.65 11.47
N VAL A 414 -25.18 -0.89 11.34
CA VAL A 414 -26.04 -0.91 10.16
C VAL A 414 -25.85 0.32 9.31
N GLY A 415 -26.04 0.17 8.00
CA GLY A 415 -25.91 1.27 7.04
C GLY A 415 -26.32 0.85 5.64
N ASP A 416 -26.12 1.75 4.71
CA ASP A 416 -26.36 1.51 3.29
C ASP A 416 -25.10 0.90 2.64
N LEU A 417 -25.18 -0.34 2.20
CA LEU A 417 -24.06 -1.08 1.60
C LEU A 417 -23.59 -0.51 0.27
N ARG A 418 -24.38 0.37 -0.37
CA ARG A 418 -23.91 1.14 -1.53
C ARG A 418 -22.72 2.04 -1.15
N TYR A 419 -22.66 2.49 0.11
CA TYR A 419 -21.50 3.23 0.62
C TYR A 419 -20.24 2.34 0.65
N ASP A 420 -20.36 1.09 1.06
CA ASP A 420 -19.24 0.15 1.05
C ASP A 420 -18.81 -0.19 -0.38
N LEU A 421 -19.76 -0.35 -1.31
CA LEU A 421 -19.44 -0.51 -2.73
C LEU A 421 -18.78 0.75 -3.31
N ALA A 422 -19.23 1.96 -2.92
CA ALA A 422 -18.59 3.20 -3.33
C ALA A 422 -17.15 3.32 -2.81
N LYS A 423 -16.86 2.84 -1.60
CA LYS A 423 -15.50 2.76 -1.05
C LYS A 423 -14.61 1.77 -1.81
N LEU A 424 -15.14 0.63 -2.21
CA LEU A 424 -14.41 -0.31 -3.05
C LEU A 424 -14.18 0.27 -4.46
N THR A 425 -15.20 0.94 -5.04
CA THR A 425 -15.11 1.64 -6.33
C THR A 425 -14.07 2.78 -6.27
N HIS A 426 -13.99 3.49 -5.16
CA HIS A 426 -13.02 4.53 -4.88
C HIS A 426 -11.56 4.00 -4.94
N SER A 427 -11.30 2.80 -4.43
CA SER A 427 -9.99 2.15 -4.55
C SER A 427 -9.72 1.68 -6.00
N VAL A 428 -10.65 0.94 -6.62
CA VAL A 428 -10.41 0.26 -7.91
C VAL A 428 -10.50 1.21 -9.10
N ILE A 429 -11.62 1.92 -9.23
CA ILE A 429 -11.88 2.84 -10.36
C ILE A 429 -11.29 4.23 -10.08
N GLY A 430 -11.42 4.65 -8.83
CA GLY A 430 -10.89 5.93 -8.36
C GLY A 430 -9.38 5.95 -8.20
N LEU A 431 -8.69 4.81 -8.21
CA LEU A 431 -7.22 4.72 -8.08
C LEU A 431 -6.71 5.44 -6.81
N TYR A 432 -7.50 5.41 -5.74
CA TYR A 432 -7.16 6.09 -4.48
C TYR A 432 -5.77 5.70 -3.99
N ASP A 433 -5.49 4.41 -3.95
CA ASP A 433 -4.23 3.88 -3.42
C ASP A 433 -3.02 4.23 -4.31
N HIS A 434 -3.22 4.42 -5.63
CA HIS A 434 -2.19 4.94 -6.54
C HIS A 434 -1.83 6.39 -6.19
N ILE A 435 -2.83 7.23 -5.89
CA ILE A 435 -2.59 8.62 -5.47
C ILE A 435 -1.91 8.64 -4.10
N VAL A 436 -2.36 7.83 -3.14
CA VAL A 436 -1.72 7.72 -1.80
C VAL A 436 -0.26 7.30 -1.92
N SER A 437 0.07 6.37 -2.81
CA SER A 437 1.43 5.91 -3.07
C SER A 437 2.29 6.91 -3.88
N GLY A 438 1.73 8.05 -4.30
CA GLY A 438 2.42 9.04 -5.11
C GLY A 438 2.56 8.70 -6.60
N ALA A 439 1.82 7.67 -7.10
CA ALA A 439 1.84 7.26 -8.51
C ALA A 439 0.94 8.16 -9.37
N PHE A 440 1.19 9.47 -9.36
CA PHE A 440 0.44 10.46 -10.14
C PHE A 440 1.26 11.73 -10.34
N ASP A 441 0.87 12.49 -11.35
CA ASP A 441 1.28 13.87 -11.56
C ASP A 441 0.05 14.77 -11.64
N VAL A 442 0.14 15.93 -10.98
CA VAL A 442 -0.94 16.91 -10.96
C VAL A 442 -0.39 18.32 -11.01
N HIS A 443 -1.06 19.17 -11.78
CA HIS A 443 -0.80 20.60 -11.83
C HIS A 443 -2.13 21.35 -11.88
N MET A 444 -2.20 22.52 -11.25
CA MET A 444 -3.36 23.40 -11.29
C MET A 444 -2.89 24.84 -11.50
N GLU A 445 -3.57 25.56 -12.38
CA GLU A 445 -3.34 26.98 -12.63
C GLU A 445 -4.66 27.71 -12.92
N MET A 446 -4.67 29.01 -12.71
CA MET A 446 -5.79 29.87 -13.09
C MET A 446 -5.52 30.48 -14.46
N GLN A 447 -6.42 30.25 -15.43
CA GLN A 447 -6.34 30.84 -16.77
C GLN A 447 -7.67 31.50 -17.15
N TYR A 448 -7.67 32.81 -17.36
CA TYR A 448 -8.86 33.57 -17.82
C TYR A 448 -10.14 33.28 -17.02
N GLY A 449 -10.04 33.13 -15.71
CA GLY A 449 -11.18 32.84 -14.84
C GLY A 449 -11.64 31.37 -14.83
N VAL A 450 -10.83 30.47 -15.38
CA VAL A 450 -11.07 29.02 -15.35
C VAL A 450 -10.00 28.36 -14.49
N CYS A 451 -10.40 27.41 -13.62
CA CYS A 451 -9.48 26.53 -12.90
C CYS A 451 -9.04 25.39 -13.82
N VAL A 452 -7.81 25.44 -14.31
CA VAL A 452 -7.25 24.46 -15.25
C VAL A 452 -6.43 23.42 -14.51
N PHE A 453 -6.87 22.16 -14.58
CA PHE A 453 -6.19 21.00 -13.99
C PHE A 453 -5.55 20.14 -15.08
N LYS A 454 -4.37 19.64 -14.77
CA LYS A 454 -3.72 18.53 -15.51
C LYS A 454 -3.50 17.40 -14.53
N LEU A 455 -3.98 16.21 -14.84
CA LEU A 455 -3.80 15.01 -14.03
C LEU A 455 -3.35 13.86 -14.93
N ASP A 456 -2.26 13.22 -14.52
CA ASP A 456 -1.81 11.95 -15.07
C ASP A 456 -1.67 10.93 -13.94
N ILE A 457 -2.31 9.77 -14.09
CA ILE A 457 -2.16 8.60 -13.22
C ILE A 457 -1.73 7.45 -14.12
N PRO A 458 -0.43 7.17 -14.24
CA PRO A 458 0.07 6.12 -15.11
C PRO A 458 -0.35 4.75 -14.59
N ILE A 459 -1.17 4.07 -15.37
CA ILE A 459 -1.62 2.69 -15.12
C ILE A 459 -1.25 1.80 -16.30
N ASP A 460 -0.92 0.55 -16.01
CA ASP A 460 -0.63 -0.46 -17.02
C ASP A 460 -1.93 -1.11 -17.55
N GLU A 461 -1.80 -1.88 -18.65
CA GLU A 461 -2.94 -2.60 -19.27
C GLU A 461 -3.62 -3.56 -18.28
N ARG A 462 -2.85 -4.12 -17.34
CA ARG A 462 -3.38 -4.99 -16.28
C ARG A 462 -4.39 -4.24 -15.41
N ILE A 463 -4.07 -3.02 -14.97
CA ILE A 463 -4.99 -2.20 -14.16
C ILE A 463 -6.24 -1.83 -14.96
N VAL A 464 -6.09 -1.50 -16.25
CA VAL A 464 -7.23 -1.23 -17.14
C VAL A 464 -8.17 -2.44 -17.19
N ALA A 465 -7.63 -3.63 -17.45
CA ALA A 465 -8.41 -4.86 -17.51
C ALA A 465 -9.08 -5.22 -16.16
N ILE A 466 -8.39 -4.95 -15.01
CA ILE A 466 -8.99 -5.12 -13.68
C ILE A 466 -10.18 -4.16 -13.49
N GLN A 467 -10.06 -2.91 -13.92
CA GLN A 467 -11.14 -1.93 -13.84
C GLN A 467 -12.35 -2.34 -14.70
N GLU A 468 -12.12 -2.82 -15.93
CA GLU A 468 -13.18 -3.34 -16.80
C GLU A 468 -13.90 -4.55 -16.17
N LEU A 469 -13.13 -5.49 -15.62
CA LEU A 469 -13.67 -6.64 -14.91
C LEU A 469 -14.55 -6.21 -13.72
N PHE A 470 -14.13 -5.21 -12.96
CA PHE A 470 -14.87 -4.65 -11.83
C PHE A 470 -16.17 -3.97 -12.27
N LEU A 471 -16.13 -3.12 -13.31
CA LEU A 471 -17.28 -2.37 -13.82
C LEU A 471 -18.37 -3.26 -14.43
N ASN A 472 -17.98 -4.38 -15.04
CA ASN A 472 -18.91 -5.32 -15.69
C ASN A 472 -19.61 -6.28 -14.71
N ARG A 473 -19.28 -6.23 -13.41
CA ARG A 473 -19.86 -7.09 -12.38
C ARG A 473 -21.01 -6.39 -11.65
N THR A 474 -22.00 -7.18 -11.20
CA THR A 474 -23.00 -6.72 -10.24
C THR A 474 -22.59 -7.11 -8.81
N TYR A 475 -22.95 -6.26 -7.86
CA TYR A 475 -22.70 -6.42 -6.42
C TYR A 475 -24.01 -6.33 -5.64
N ILE A 476 -24.05 -6.90 -4.44
CA ILE A 476 -25.21 -6.84 -3.54
C ILE A 476 -26.50 -7.30 -4.28
N GLY A 477 -26.36 -8.32 -5.13
CA GLY A 477 -27.42 -8.85 -5.98
C GLY A 477 -27.54 -8.15 -7.33
N ASP A 478 -27.80 -6.85 -7.39
CA ASP A 478 -28.17 -6.11 -8.59
C ASP A 478 -27.45 -4.77 -8.79
N VAL A 479 -26.70 -4.25 -7.80
CA VAL A 479 -26.05 -2.95 -7.88
C VAL A 479 -24.78 -3.01 -8.76
N ARG A 480 -24.67 -2.10 -9.71
CA ARG A 480 -23.47 -1.95 -10.53
C ARG A 480 -22.57 -0.80 -10.03
N PRO A 481 -21.24 -0.87 -10.22
CA PRO A 481 -20.33 0.19 -9.77
C PRO A 481 -20.63 1.59 -10.32
N HIS A 482 -21.22 1.71 -11.51
CA HIS A 482 -21.60 3.02 -12.06
C HIS A 482 -22.72 3.71 -11.25
N GLU A 483 -23.61 2.95 -10.61
CA GLU A 483 -24.69 3.51 -9.78
C GLU A 483 -24.18 4.17 -8.50
N VAL A 484 -23.02 3.75 -8.02
CA VAL A 484 -22.35 4.33 -6.84
C VAL A 484 -21.27 5.35 -7.21
N MET A 485 -21.07 5.61 -8.50
CA MET A 485 -20.06 6.57 -8.97
C MET A 485 -20.30 7.99 -8.46
N PRO A 486 -21.54 8.52 -8.41
CA PRO A 486 -21.80 9.83 -7.82
C PRO A 486 -21.28 9.93 -6.38
N LEU A 487 -21.58 8.94 -5.54
CA LEU A 487 -21.06 8.92 -4.17
C LEU A 487 -19.53 8.75 -4.13
N THR A 488 -18.96 7.96 -5.04
CA THR A 488 -17.50 7.78 -5.14
C THR A 488 -16.78 9.11 -5.42
N ILE A 489 -17.36 9.96 -6.28
CA ILE A 489 -16.86 11.32 -6.57
C ILE A 489 -16.94 12.20 -5.32
N LEU A 490 -18.10 12.20 -4.64
CA LEU A 490 -18.30 12.95 -3.39
C LEU A 490 -17.31 12.49 -2.28
N LEU A 491 -16.96 11.21 -2.23
CA LEU A 491 -15.96 10.70 -1.31
C LEU A 491 -14.59 11.34 -1.54
N PHE A 492 -14.13 11.51 -2.79
CA PHE A 492 -12.87 12.20 -3.10
C PHE A 492 -12.91 13.67 -2.64
N PHE A 493 -13.98 14.39 -2.86
CA PHE A 493 -14.10 15.75 -2.35
C PHE A 493 -14.15 15.80 -0.82
N SER A 494 -14.90 14.87 -0.20
CA SER A 494 -15.05 14.85 1.25
C SER A 494 -13.78 14.46 2.03
N MET A 495 -12.75 13.91 1.38
CA MET A 495 -11.52 13.52 2.06
C MET A 495 -10.40 14.56 1.96
N LEU A 496 -10.57 15.62 1.18
CA LEU A 496 -9.52 16.64 0.97
C LEU A 496 -8.92 17.17 2.28
N PRO A 497 -9.68 17.60 3.31
CA PRO A 497 -9.11 18.09 4.57
C PRO A 497 -8.30 17.03 5.34
N LEU A 498 -8.63 15.74 5.16
CA LEU A 498 -7.94 14.64 5.84
C LEU A 498 -6.51 14.41 5.32
N HIS A 499 -6.16 15.04 4.20
CA HIS A 499 -4.87 14.95 3.55
C HIS A 499 -4.16 16.32 3.48
N ALA A 500 -4.47 17.22 4.42
CA ALA A 500 -3.86 18.54 4.53
C ALA A 500 -2.34 18.49 4.78
N ASP A 501 -1.84 17.35 5.29
CA ASP A 501 -0.42 17.03 5.43
C ASP A 501 0.34 17.00 4.09
N ASN A 502 -0.38 16.81 2.97
CA ASN A 502 0.22 16.70 1.64
C ASN A 502 -0.63 17.44 0.58
N PRO A 503 -0.35 18.73 0.31
CA PRO A 503 -1.10 19.55 -0.65
C PRO A 503 -1.12 18.97 -2.08
N ARG A 504 -0.02 18.31 -2.51
CA ARG A 504 0.02 17.66 -3.82
C ARG A 504 -0.98 16.50 -3.89
N ARG A 505 -1.12 15.72 -2.83
CA ARG A 505 -2.09 14.62 -2.73
C ARG A 505 -3.51 15.15 -2.71
N GLN A 506 -3.79 16.24 -1.96
CA GLN A 506 -5.11 16.91 -1.98
C GLN A 506 -5.49 17.33 -3.40
N LEU A 507 -4.58 17.98 -4.12
CA LEU A 507 -4.81 18.41 -5.50
C LEU A 507 -5.03 17.21 -6.43
N GLY A 508 -4.29 16.12 -6.23
CA GLY A 508 -4.48 14.86 -6.95
C GLY A 508 -5.87 14.25 -6.75
N PHE A 509 -6.38 14.24 -5.51
CA PHE A 509 -7.74 13.77 -5.23
C PHE A 509 -8.80 14.67 -5.83
N PHE A 510 -8.60 15.99 -5.77
CA PHE A 510 -9.52 16.95 -6.38
C PHE A 510 -9.61 16.73 -7.90
N ALA A 511 -8.47 16.73 -8.58
CA ALA A 511 -8.41 16.51 -10.03
C ALA A 511 -8.95 15.12 -10.44
N ASN A 512 -8.76 14.11 -9.59
CA ASN A 512 -9.28 12.77 -9.81
C ASN A 512 -10.80 12.69 -9.67
N ALA A 513 -11.41 13.44 -8.75
CA ALA A 513 -12.88 13.59 -8.69
C ALA A 513 -13.42 14.19 -9.99
N LEU A 514 -12.74 15.22 -10.54
CA LEU A 514 -13.10 15.79 -11.85
C LEU A 514 -12.96 14.77 -12.98
N ARG A 515 -11.90 13.93 -12.96
CA ARG A 515 -11.69 12.85 -13.93
C ARG A 515 -12.85 11.85 -13.92
N LEU A 516 -13.26 11.42 -12.74
CA LEU A 516 -14.37 10.49 -12.58
C LEU A 516 -15.70 11.12 -13.05
N TYR A 517 -15.94 12.37 -12.69
CA TYR A 517 -17.13 13.10 -13.16
C TYR A 517 -17.18 13.21 -14.68
N ALA A 518 -16.09 13.62 -15.32
CA ALA A 518 -15.99 13.72 -16.77
C ALA A 518 -16.24 12.38 -17.46
N LYS A 519 -15.68 11.30 -16.91
CA LYS A 519 -15.75 9.97 -17.52
C LYS A 519 -17.10 9.28 -17.35
N PHE A 520 -17.75 9.42 -16.19
CA PHE A 520 -18.89 8.57 -15.81
C PHE A 520 -20.22 9.31 -15.68
N ILE A 521 -20.23 10.59 -15.35
CA ILE A 521 -21.46 11.35 -15.08
C ILE A 521 -21.79 12.32 -16.21
N LYS A 522 -20.82 13.08 -16.68
CA LYS A 522 -21.03 14.10 -17.72
C LYS A 522 -21.53 13.52 -19.05
N LYS A 523 -21.16 12.27 -19.38
CA LYS A 523 -21.53 11.64 -20.67
C LYS A 523 -22.99 11.28 -20.79
N ASP A 524 -23.72 11.08 -19.70
CA ASP A 524 -25.13 10.72 -19.71
C ASP A 524 -26.06 11.89 -20.13
N ASN A 525 -25.52 13.12 -20.19
CA ASN A 525 -26.28 14.30 -20.67
C ASN A 525 -26.23 14.52 -22.20
N LYS A 526 -25.65 13.56 -22.96
CA LYS A 526 -25.56 13.64 -24.44
C LYS A 526 -26.38 12.56 -25.17
N SER A 527 -27.25 11.79 -24.47
CA SER A 527 -28.17 10.82 -25.09
C SER A 527 -29.57 11.40 -25.24
#